data_a28e724d8922e018e77de34125beef46
#
_entry.id   a28e724d8922e018e77de34125beef46
#
_cell.length_a   1.000
_cell.length_b   1.000
_cell.length_c   1.000
_cell.angle_alpha   90.00
_cell.angle_beta   90.00
_cell.angle_gamma   90.00
#
_symmetry.space_group_name_H-M   'P 1'
#
loop_
_entity.id
_entity.type
_entity.pdbx_description
1 polymer ?
#
loop_
_entity_poly.entity_id
_entity_poly.type
_entity_poly.pdbx_seq_one_letter_code
_entity_poly.pdbx_strand_id
1 'polypeptide(L)'
;MIGKRINLTAVELTNNFSKYYLKFAFRITKVEGKSAFTDFGGTECLRDYLSRMVLRRVRRIDTVQDLVTSDKRKIRVKGLGVTGRRVKSSIQVKISNKIKDMLKSIVETSTLEEFVDGMISDEIKSSILREVRSIYPLRNFEVRKTEIIP
;
A
#
# COMPACT_ATOMS: atom_id res chain seq x y z
N MET A 1 24.14 13.25 -7.37
CA MET A 1 23.36 12.02 -7.47
C MET A 1 22.79 11.54 -6.13
N ILE A 2 23.55 11.64 -5.06
CA ILE A 2 23.07 11.23 -3.73
C ILE A 2 21.84 12.03 -3.34
N GLY A 3 20.79 11.35 -2.86
CA GLY A 3 19.50 11.93 -2.51
C GLY A 3 18.48 11.97 -3.64
N LYS A 4 18.88 11.64 -4.87
CA LYS A 4 17.98 11.60 -6.02
C LYS A 4 17.00 10.43 -5.91
N ARG A 5 15.74 10.67 -6.28
CA ARG A 5 14.73 9.62 -6.34
C ARG A 5 14.71 8.95 -7.70
N ILE A 6 14.55 7.64 -7.68
CA ILE A 6 14.34 6.82 -8.87
C ILE A 6 13.04 6.08 -8.71
N ASN A 7 12.14 6.15 -9.69
CA ASN A 7 10.88 5.42 -9.69
C ASN A 7 10.97 4.28 -10.69
N LEU A 8 10.65 3.07 -10.22
CA LEU A 8 10.58 1.87 -11.05
C LEU A 8 9.21 1.23 -10.90
N THR A 9 8.70 0.65 -11.96
CA THR A 9 7.43 -0.09 -11.90
C THR A 9 7.68 -1.49 -11.33
N ALA A 10 6.64 -2.10 -10.75
CA ALA A 10 6.73 -3.46 -10.26
C ALA A 10 7.03 -4.45 -11.40
N VAL A 11 6.60 -4.15 -12.63
CA VAL A 11 6.90 -4.95 -13.81
C VAL A 11 8.40 -5.03 -14.06
N GLU A 12 9.10 -3.89 -13.96
CA GLU A 12 10.54 -3.82 -14.14
C GLU A 12 11.32 -4.60 -13.09
N LEU A 13 10.81 -4.64 -11.85
CA LEU A 13 11.48 -5.29 -10.74
C LEU A 13 11.16 -6.78 -10.62
N THR A 14 9.93 -7.17 -10.88
CA THR A 14 9.44 -8.53 -10.61
C THR A 14 9.02 -9.30 -11.86
N ASN A 15 9.00 -8.66 -13.03
CA ASN A 15 8.47 -9.21 -14.29
C ASN A 15 7.02 -9.68 -14.21
N ASN A 16 6.27 -9.17 -13.22
CA ASN A 16 4.86 -9.50 -13.03
C ASN A 16 3.99 -8.42 -13.66
N PHE A 17 3.49 -8.68 -14.86
CA PHE A 17 2.69 -7.72 -15.62
C PHE A 17 1.35 -7.38 -14.98
N SER A 18 0.84 -8.21 -14.08
CA SER A 18 -0.41 -7.93 -13.37
C SER A 18 -0.27 -6.74 -12.40
N LYS A 19 0.96 -6.38 -12.03
CA LYS A 19 1.26 -5.26 -11.12
C LYS A 19 1.71 -4.00 -11.85
N TYR A 20 1.27 -3.79 -13.08
CA TYR A 20 1.64 -2.63 -13.88
C TYR A 20 1.31 -1.28 -13.22
N TYR A 21 0.37 -1.26 -12.31
CA TYR A 21 -0.11 -0.05 -11.62
C TYR A 21 0.72 0.34 -10.40
N LEU A 22 1.66 -0.48 -10.00
CA LEU A 22 2.45 -0.24 -8.78
C LEU A 22 3.83 0.28 -9.13
N LYS A 23 4.21 1.40 -8.51
CA LYS A 23 5.54 2.00 -8.65
C LYS A 23 6.30 1.92 -7.34
N PHE A 24 7.59 1.69 -7.43
CA PHE A 24 8.51 1.73 -6.29
C PHE A 24 9.38 2.96 -6.40
N ALA A 25 9.54 3.67 -5.28
CA ALA A 25 10.46 4.79 -5.17
C ALA A 25 11.71 4.36 -4.42
N PHE A 26 12.86 4.68 -4.97
CA PHE A 26 14.16 4.43 -4.34
C PHE A 26 14.94 5.74 -4.25
N ARG A 27 15.71 5.88 -3.18
CA ARG A 27 16.60 7.03 -3.00
C ARG A 27 18.04 6.56 -3.09
N ILE A 28 18.83 7.25 -3.89
CA ILE A 28 20.25 6.94 -4.01
C ILE A 28 20.97 7.39 -2.73
N THR A 29 21.60 6.45 -2.03
CA THR A 29 22.31 6.72 -0.79
C THR A 29 23.80 6.78 -0.95
N LYS A 30 24.37 6.05 -1.94
CA LYS A 30 25.80 5.96 -2.16
C LYS A 30 26.09 5.69 -3.62
N VAL A 31 27.17 6.27 -4.13
CA VAL A 31 27.65 6.04 -5.48
C VAL A 31 29.10 5.55 -5.42
N GLU A 32 29.38 4.39 -6.01
CA GLU A 32 30.73 3.85 -6.13
C GLU A 32 31.00 3.45 -7.59
N GLY A 33 31.89 4.19 -8.25
CA GLY A 33 32.22 3.95 -9.66
C GLY A 33 30.98 4.03 -10.56
N LYS A 34 30.66 2.92 -11.23
CA LYS A 34 29.47 2.81 -12.10
C LYS A 34 28.22 2.32 -11.37
N SER A 35 28.32 2.01 -10.07
CA SER A 35 27.24 1.47 -9.28
C SER A 35 26.66 2.51 -8.33
N ALA A 36 25.34 2.57 -8.23
CA ALA A 36 24.64 3.40 -7.26
C ALA A 36 23.85 2.49 -6.33
N PHE A 37 24.00 2.71 -5.03
CA PHE A 37 23.25 2.00 -4.02
C PHE A 37 22.02 2.79 -3.65
N THR A 38 20.87 2.11 -3.50
CA THR A 38 19.61 2.75 -3.22
C THR A 38 18.97 2.19 -1.95
N ASP A 39 18.14 3.01 -1.33
CA ASP A 39 17.32 2.60 -0.21
C ASP A 39 15.85 2.76 -0.58
N PHE A 40 15.00 1.91 -0.02
CA PHE A 40 13.57 1.92 -0.30
C PHE A 40 12.93 3.19 0.25
N GLY A 41 12.22 3.92 -0.61
CA GLY A 41 11.57 5.17 -0.25
C GLY A 41 10.04 5.11 -0.17
N GLY A 42 9.44 4.05 -0.68
CA GLY A 42 8.01 3.87 -0.64
C GLY A 42 7.43 3.28 -1.92
N THR A 43 6.12 3.10 -1.91
CA THR A 43 5.37 2.62 -3.07
C THR A 43 4.22 3.58 -3.39
N GLU A 44 3.74 3.54 -4.62
CA GLU A 44 2.60 4.35 -5.04
C GLU A 44 1.86 3.64 -6.19
N CYS A 45 0.53 3.65 -6.12
CA CYS A 45 -0.30 3.17 -7.22
C CYS A 45 -0.51 4.26 -8.26
N LEU A 46 -0.60 3.88 -9.53
CA LEU A 46 -0.92 4.81 -10.60
C LEU A 46 -2.30 5.43 -10.39
N ARG A 47 -2.39 6.74 -10.60
CA ARG A 47 -3.66 7.48 -10.45
C ARG A 47 -4.76 6.93 -11.35
N ASP A 48 -4.44 6.58 -12.58
CA ASP A 48 -5.42 6.04 -13.53
C ASP A 48 -6.04 4.73 -13.05
N TYR A 49 -5.22 3.87 -12.45
CA TYR A 49 -5.70 2.62 -11.87
C TYR A 49 -6.68 2.89 -10.71
N LEU A 50 -6.32 3.80 -9.82
CA LEU A 50 -7.17 4.16 -8.68
C LEU A 50 -8.49 4.79 -9.15
N SER A 51 -8.45 5.61 -10.19
CA SER A 51 -9.65 6.23 -10.76
C SER A 51 -10.62 5.19 -11.33
N ARG A 52 -10.10 4.10 -11.89
CA ARG A 52 -10.95 3.01 -12.40
C ARG A 52 -11.58 2.19 -11.30
N MET A 53 -10.97 2.13 -10.12
CA MET A 53 -11.54 1.45 -8.96
C MET A 53 -12.75 2.17 -8.40
N VAL A 54 -12.74 3.50 -8.40
CA VAL A 54 -13.78 4.33 -7.79
C VAL A 54 -14.82 4.67 -8.85
N LEU A 55 -15.85 3.86 -8.93
CA LEU A 55 -16.95 4.03 -9.86
C LEU A 55 -18.07 4.87 -9.25
N ARG A 56 -19.09 5.22 -10.05
CA ARG A 56 -20.31 5.87 -9.57
C ARG A 56 -21.04 4.96 -8.58
N ARG A 57 -21.67 5.57 -7.57
CA ARG A 57 -22.53 4.89 -6.58
C ARG A 57 -21.78 3.88 -5.71
N VAL A 58 -20.46 3.97 -5.66
CA VAL A 58 -19.66 3.22 -4.70
C VAL A 58 -19.17 4.17 -3.62
N ARG A 59 -18.82 3.63 -2.47
CA ARG A 59 -18.23 4.43 -1.40
C ARG A 59 -16.72 4.14 -1.34
N ARG A 60 -15.96 5.21 -1.38
CA ARG A 60 -14.51 5.17 -1.20
C ARG A 60 -14.19 5.32 0.28
N ILE A 61 -13.35 4.43 0.79
CA ILE A 61 -12.90 4.44 2.18
C ILE A 61 -11.39 4.59 2.16
N ASP A 62 -10.91 5.77 2.60
CA ASP A 62 -9.49 6.06 2.69
C ASP A 62 -9.01 5.89 4.13
N THR A 63 -7.83 5.29 4.30
CA THR A 63 -7.16 5.21 5.59
C THR A 63 -5.75 5.76 5.47
N VAL A 64 -5.33 6.53 6.47
CA VAL A 64 -3.97 7.07 6.55
C VAL A 64 -3.49 6.85 7.97
N GLN A 65 -2.35 6.21 8.13
CA GLN A 65 -1.77 5.99 9.46
C GLN A 65 -0.26 5.87 9.38
N ASP A 66 0.40 6.29 10.46
CA ASP A 66 1.84 6.15 10.62
C ASP A 66 2.08 4.94 11.52
N LEU A 67 2.87 3.99 11.03
CA LEU A 67 3.13 2.73 11.70
C LEU A 67 4.62 2.47 11.80
N VAL A 68 5.00 1.61 12.74
CA VAL A 68 6.38 1.19 12.95
C VAL A 68 6.48 -0.30 12.69
N THR A 69 7.40 -0.70 11.81
CA THR A 69 7.65 -2.10 11.51
C THR A 69 8.43 -2.78 12.64
N SER A 70 8.52 -4.12 12.60
CA SER A 70 9.27 -4.86 13.62
C SER A 70 10.77 -4.53 13.63
N ASP A 71 11.31 -4.06 12.51
CA ASP A 71 12.69 -3.58 12.39
C ASP A 71 12.84 -2.09 12.70
N LYS A 72 11.83 -1.51 13.36
CA LYS A 72 11.81 -0.11 13.85
C LYS A 72 11.85 0.96 12.73
N ARG A 73 11.39 0.63 11.55
CA ARG A 73 11.23 1.60 10.47
C ARG A 73 9.84 2.25 10.55
N LYS A 74 9.80 3.57 10.51
CA LYS A 74 8.52 4.30 10.50
C LYS A 74 8.02 4.44 9.06
N ILE A 75 6.79 4.06 8.82
CA ILE A 75 6.17 4.18 7.51
C ILE A 75 4.78 4.80 7.64
N ARG A 76 4.40 5.56 6.61
CA ARG A 76 3.05 6.07 6.47
C ARG A 76 2.35 5.21 5.42
N VAL A 77 1.26 4.56 5.83
CA VAL A 77 0.50 3.66 4.98
C VAL A 77 -0.84 4.31 4.65
N LYS A 78 -1.12 4.46 3.37
CA LYS A 78 -2.37 4.98 2.86
C LYS A 78 -3.12 3.87 2.12
N GLY A 79 -4.27 3.47 2.67
CA GLY A 79 -5.09 2.43 2.08
C GLY A 79 -6.32 3.02 1.40
N LEU A 80 -6.81 2.32 0.39
CA LEU A 80 -8.04 2.67 -0.31
C LEU A 80 -8.91 1.43 -0.47
N GLY A 81 -10.09 1.47 0.17
CA GLY A 81 -11.10 0.45 0.00
C GLY A 81 -12.29 1.00 -0.76
N VAL A 82 -12.94 0.15 -1.53
CA VAL A 82 -14.12 0.53 -2.32
C VAL A 82 -15.22 -0.49 -2.06
N THR A 83 -16.42 -0.01 -1.67
CA THR A 83 -17.60 -0.86 -1.54
C THR A 83 -18.31 -0.97 -2.89
N GLY A 84 -19.09 -2.03 -3.09
CA GLY A 84 -19.89 -2.19 -4.31
C GLY A 84 -21.10 -1.29 -4.37
N ARG A 85 -21.52 -0.74 -3.21
CA ARG A 85 -22.68 0.15 -3.08
C ARG A 85 -22.42 1.17 -2.01
N ARG A 86 -23.22 2.24 -1.98
CA ARG A 86 -23.17 3.21 -0.89
C ARG A 86 -23.58 2.54 0.41
N VAL A 87 -22.86 2.84 1.47
CA VAL A 87 -23.11 2.33 2.81
C VAL A 87 -23.30 3.47 3.80
N LYS A 88 -23.94 3.18 4.92
CA LYS A 88 -24.14 4.16 5.98
C LYS A 88 -22.79 4.59 6.58
N SER A 89 -22.73 5.83 7.06
CA SER A 89 -21.50 6.37 7.65
C SER A 89 -21.01 5.53 8.83
N SER A 90 -21.89 4.96 9.63
CA SER A 90 -21.53 4.09 10.74
C SER A 90 -20.79 2.83 10.26
N ILE A 91 -21.23 2.26 9.15
CA ILE A 91 -20.58 1.08 8.55
C ILE A 91 -19.23 1.46 7.98
N GLN A 92 -19.12 2.62 7.33
CA GLN A 92 -17.83 3.13 6.83
C GLN A 92 -16.80 3.26 7.93
N VAL A 93 -17.19 3.81 9.07
CA VAL A 93 -16.30 3.98 10.23
C VAL A 93 -15.82 2.61 10.72
N LYS A 94 -16.72 1.63 10.81
CA LYS A 94 -16.37 0.26 11.21
C LYS A 94 -15.38 -0.38 10.23
N ILE A 95 -15.60 -0.22 8.93
CA ILE A 95 -14.70 -0.75 7.91
C ILE A 95 -13.33 -0.07 8.01
N SER A 96 -13.32 1.25 8.10
CA SER A 96 -12.09 2.02 8.22
C SER A 96 -11.27 1.59 9.43
N ASN A 97 -11.91 1.46 10.59
CA ASN A 97 -11.24 1.04 11.82
C ASN A 97 -10.70 -0.38 11.70
N LYS A 98 -11.47 -1.29 11.08
CA LYS A 98 -11.02 -2.68 10.87
C LYS A 98 -9.79 -2.73 9.97
N ILE A 99 -9.80 -1.97 8.88
CA ILE A 99 -8.65 -1.89 7.97
C ILE A 99 -7.42 -1.35 8.71
N LYS A 100 -7.59 -0.27 9.48
CA LYS A 100 -6.49 0.31 10.26
C LYS A 100 -5.92 -0.68 11.27
N ASP A 101 -6.77 -1.39 11.99
CA ASP A 101 -6.34 -2.38 12.99
C ASP A 101 -5.58 -3.53 12.33
N MET A 102 -6.05 -4.01 11.19
CA MET A 102 -5.39 -5.08 10.45
C MET A 102 -4.05 -4.64 9.89
N LEU A 103 -3.97 -3.46 9.28
CA LEU A 103 -2.71 -2.93 8.76
C LEU A 103 -1.71 -2.71 9.89
N LYS A 104 -2.16 -2.19 11.02
CA LYS A 104 -1.31 -2.01 12.19
C LYS A 104 -0.73 -3.34 12.67
N SER A 105 -1.57 -4.36 12.79
CA SER A 105 -1.12 -5.69 13.21
C SER A 105 -0.12 -6.28 12.23
N ILE A 106 -0.40 -6.20 10.93
CA ILE A 106 0.47 -6.72 9.88
C ILE A 106 1.83 -6.01 9.90
N VAL A 107 1.82 -4.68 9.93
CA VAL A 107 3.05 -3.88 9.88
C VAL A 107 3.90 -4.09 11.13
N GLU A 108 3.29 -4.09 12.31
CA GLU A 108 4.03 -4.23 13.58
C GLU A 108 4.67 -5.60 13.75
N THR A 109 4.12 -6.64 13.12
CA THR A 109 4.64 -8.00 13.20
C THR A 109 5.56 -8.37 12.05
N SER A 110 5.70 -7.50 11.06
CA SER A 110 6.51 -7.75 9.85
C SER A 110 7.65 -6.76 9.73
N THR A 111 8.74 -7.18 9.08
CA THR A 111 9.78 -6.25 8.66
C THR A 111 9.28 -5.45 7.46
N LEU A 112 9.97 -4.35 7.13
CA LEU A 112 9.62 -3.57 5.95
C LEU A 112 9.64 -4.42 4.68
N GLU A 113 10.66 -5.27 4.53
CA GLU A 113 10.79 -6.16 3.39
C GLU A 113 9.62 -7.14 3.27
N GLU A 114 9.26 -7.79 4.39
CA GLU A 114 8.13 -8.71 4.43
C GLU A 114 6.80 -8.01 4.10
N PHE A 115 6.62 -6.79 4.57
CA PHE A 115 5.43 -6.00 4.27
C PHE A 115 5.32 -5.68 2.78
N VAL A 116 6.43 -5.27 2.15
CA VAL A 116 6.47 -4.99 0.71
C VAL A 116 6.20 -6.26 -0.10
N ASP A 117 6.80 -7.39 0.29
CA ASP A 117 6.55 -8.68 -0.36
C ASP A 117 5.08 -9.09 -0.26
N GLY A 118 4.46 -8.88 0.90
CA GLY A 118 3.04 -9.13 1.09
C GLY A 118 2.14 -8.26 0.20
N MET A 119 2.56 -7.02 -0.06
CA MET A 119 1.85 -6.15 -1.00
C MET A 119 1.96 -6.64 -2.44
N ILE A 120 3.13 -7.07 -2.84
CA ILE A 120 3.37 -7.57 -4.21
C ILE A 120 2.62 -8.89 -4.46
N SER A 121 2.58 -9.78 -3.45
CA SER A 121 1.93 -11.09 -3.56
C SER A 121 0.41 -11.05 -3.36
N ASP A 122 -0.16 -9.90 -3.02
CA ASP A 122 -1.58 -9.71 -2.69
C ASP A 122 -2.05 -10.44 -1.41
N GLU A 123 -1.15 -10.93 -0.58
CA GLU A 123 -1.51 -11.57 0.69
C GLU A 123 -2.20 -10.59 1.63
N ILE A 124 -1.69 -9.37 1.73
CA ILE A 124 -2.26 -8.32 2.57
C ILE A 124 -3.65 -7.94 2.07
N LYS A 125 -3.79 -7.73 0.77
CA LYS A 125 -5.06 -7.41 0.13
C LYS A 125 -6.11 -8.50 0.38
N SER A 126 -5.74 -9.74 0.16
CA SER A 126 -6.64 -10.89 0.35
C SER A 126 -7.08 -11.03 1.80
N SER A 127 -6.15 -10.86 2.74
CA SER A 127 -6.43 -10.93 4.17
C SER A 127 -7.42 -9.84 4.60
N ILE A 128 -7.21 -8.62 4.15
CA ILE A 128 -8.08 -7.49 4.49
C ILE A 128 -9.48 -7.67 3.89
N LEU A 129 -9.56 -8.08 2.63
CA LEU A 129 -10.86 -8.32 1.98
C LEU A 129 -11.64 -9.41 2.71
N ARG A 130 -10.98 -10.48 3.11
CA ARG A 130 -11.61 -11.59 3.83
C ARG A 130 -12.14 -11.18 5.20
N GLU A 131 -11.33 -10.47 5.98
CA GLU A 131 -11.69 -10.07 7.35
C GLU A 131 -12.75 -8.97 7.37
N VAL A 132 -12.69 -8.02 6.44
CA VAL A 132 -13.67 -6.93 6.36
C VAL A 132 -15.04 -7.43 5.90
N ARG A 133 -15.09 -8.58 5.22
CA ARG A 133 -16.35 -9.17 4.76
C ARG A 133 -17.37 -9.38 5.88
N SER A 134 -16.91 -9.62 7.11
CA SER A 134 -17.80 -9.80 8.26
C SER A 134 -18.59 -8.53 8.62
N ILE A 135 -18.07 -7.36 8.25
CA ILE A 135 -18.74 -6.07 8.46
C ILE A 135 -19.56 -5.71 7.21
N TYR A 136 -18.88 -5.65 6.08
CA TYR A 136 -19.48 -5.38 4.78
C TYR A 136 -18.47 -5.75 3.69
N PRO A 137 -18.87 -6.48 2.63
CA PRO A 137 -17.92 -6.89 1.60
C PRO A 137 -17.39 -5.70 0.80
N LEU A 138 -16.07 -5.60 0.70
CA LEU A 138 -15.41 -4.63 -0.16
C LEU A 138 -15.31 -5.20 -1.58
N ARG A 139 -15.54 -4.34 -2.57
CA ARG A 139 -15.32 -4.68 -3.97
C ARG A 139 -13.84 -4.81 -4.27
N ASN A 140 -13.03 -3.93 -3.71
CA ASN A 140 -11.59 -3.96 -3.87
C ASN A 140 -10.91 -3.20 -2.74
N PHE A 141 -9.63 -3.50 -2.52
CA PHE A 141 -8.78 -2.81 -1.58
C PHE A 141 -7.36 -2.75 -2.15
N GLU A 142 -6.71 -1.59 -2.04
CA GLU A 142 -5.31 -1.41 -2.41
C GLU A 142 -4.60 -0.56 -1.37
N VAL A 143 -3.34 -0.87 -1.13
CA VAL A 143 -2.45 0.04 -0.40
C VAL A 143 -2.03 1.10 -1.42
N ARG A 144 -2.68 2.25 -1.38
CA ARG A 144 -2.54 3.31 -2.37
C ARG A 144 -1.14 3.88 -2.42
N LYS A 145 -0.55 4.08 -1.25
CA LYS A 145 0.78 4.69 -1.13
C LYS A 145 1.40 4.30 0.20
N THR A 146 2.69 4.08 0.19
CA THR A 146 3.49 3.99 1.41
C THR A 146 4.65 4.96 1.29
N GLU A 147 5.00 5.59 2.41
CA GLU A 147 6.11 6.53 2.50
C GLU A 147 6.97 6.19 3.70
N ILE A 148 8.28 6.20 3.51
CA ILE A 148 9.22 6.03 4.62
C ILE A 148 9.34 7.39 5.32
N ILE A 149 9.10 7.40 6.63
CA ILE A 149 9.22 8.60 7.46
C ILE A 149 10.63 8.60 8.06
N PRO A 150 11.39 9.71 7.88
CA PRO A 150 12.74 9.83 8.43
C PRO A 150 12.76 9.86 9.97
#